data_1869a5b88929d6a03f7912b9503b4c9f
#
_entry.id   1869a5b88929d6a03f7912b9503b4c9f
#
_cell.length_a   1.000
_cell.length_b   1.000
_cell.length_c   1.000
_cell.angle_alpha   90.00
_cell.angle_beta   90.00
_cell.angle_gamma   90.00
#
_symmetry.space_group_name_H-M   'P 1'
#
loop_
_entity.id
_entity.type
_entity.pdbx_description
1 polymer ?
#
loop_
_entity_poly.entity_id
_entity_poly.type
_entity_poly.pdbx_seq_one_letter_code
_entity_poly.pdbx_strand_id
1 'polypeptide(L)'
;PKHAMAFYTRARSVNNMVGINGNLIDELNSDDTFFSVNGGSPNVVSHSWGEIGLSYATVLLNNKQHFLKGGLTFKYLQGGVNAYLKGEDLAVTYNENLTNPELSTYTTKGNLIFGGSEDYQNSSSDDFEFDPASSGFGVDFGFQYEWRPDYDKYDLSKAKPKDNNFKDLNKYKLRVGISVTDIGSIDYTNKTRDAYNVNGVITQDNIDEMDDLYDFLNTYYTKTVSGTGDKVNLPSALHANVDWNIHNKFYLNLNGDFSLTDKSILNGNGIGNSISLTPRYETKWFTFSVPVNHMEYSGTQVGTSLRVGPVFVGSSSALTNLFSSNSKA
;
A
#
# COMPACT_ATOMS: atom_id res chain seq x y z
N PRO A 1 -19.70 -26.87 -2.67
CA PRO A 1 -18.70 -27.31 -3.64
C PRO A 1 -17.35 -27.49 -2.98
N LYS A 2 -16.57 -28.47 -3.44
CA LYS A 2 -15.20 -28.74 -2.96
C LYS A 2 -14.18 -27.84 -3.65
N HIS A 3 -14.53 -27.37 -4.86
CA HIS A 3 -13.69 -26.57 -5.73
C HIS A 3 -14.40 -25.26 -6.08
N ALA A 4 -13.65 -24.19 -6.24
CA ALA A 4 -14.12 -22.88 -6.72
C ALA A 4 -13.11 -22.29 -7.68
N MET A 5 -13.61 -21.61 -8.70
CA MET A 5 -12.80 -20.85 -9.66
C MET A 5 -13.40 -19.46 -9.79
N ALA A 6 -12.56 -18.45 -10.01
CA ALA A 6 -12.97 -17.09 -10.29
C ALA A 6 -12.06 -16.48 -11.36
N PHE A 7 -12.66 -15.71 -12.24
CA PHE A 7 -11.98 -14.86 -13.21
C PHE A 7 -12.31 -13.40 -12.87
N TYR A 8 -11.34 -12.52 -12.96
CA TYR A 8 -11.54 -11.10 -12.70
C TYR A 8 -10.58 -10.23 -13.51
N THR A 9 -10.98 -8.99 -13.69
CA THR A 9 -10.13 -7.91 -14.20
C THR A 9 -10.19 -6.73 -13.24
N ARG A 10 -9.07 -6.02 -13.05
CA ARG A 10 -9.03 -4.79 -12.26
C ARG A 10 -7.87 -3.89 -12.67
N ALA A 11 -7.99 -2.60 -12.40
CA ALA A 11 -6.89 -1.64 -12.44
C ALA A 11 -6.45 -1.32 -11.02
N ARG A 12 -5.14 -1.10 -10.83
CA ARG A 12 -4.56 -0.77 -9.53
C ARG A 12 -3.57 0.38 -9.66
N SER A 13 -3.46 1.17 -8.61
CA SER A 13 -2.44 2.18 -8.45
C SER A 13 -1.88 2.13 -7.03
N VAL A 14 -0.56 2.26 -6.91
CA VAL A 14 0.15 2.35 -5.64
C VAL A 14 1.07 3.56 -5.69
N ASN A 15 0.95 4.41 -4.68
CA ASN A 15 1.80 5.57 -4.49
C ASN A 15 2.49 5.43 -3.13
N ASN A 16 3.82 5.45 -3.15
CA ASN A 16 4.63 5.43 -1.93
C ASN A 16 5.51 6.67 -1.87
N MET A 17 5.63 7.24 -0.69
CA MET A 17 6.53 8.34 -0.38
C MET A 17 7.19 8.06 0.96
N VAL A 18 8.49 7.79 0.96
CA VAL A 18 9.26 7.43 2.17
C VAL A 18 10.57 8.21 2.22
N GLY A 19 11.18 8.33 3.40
CA GLY A 19 12.50 8.93 3.58
C GLY A 19 12.55 10.46 3.45
N ILE A 20 11.41 11.15 3.44
CA ILE A 20 11.34 12.62 3.48
C ILE A 20 11.62 13.09 4.90
N ASN A 21 12.53 14.06 5.03
CA ASN A 21 12.76 14.72 6.30
C ASN A 21 11.70 15.83 6.50
N GLY A 22 10.86 15.68 7.54
CA GLY A 22 9.83 16.68 7.86
C GLY A 22 10.39 18.07 8.12
N ASN A 23 11.59 18.18 8.69
CA ASN A 23 12.24 19.49 8.91
C ASN A 23 12.50 20.24 7.60
N LEU A 24 12.76 19.53 6.48
CA LEU A 24 12.90 20.21 5.18
C LEU A 24 11.59 20.87 4.76
N ILE A 25 10.44 20.20 5.00
CA ILE A 25 9.14 20.77 4.66
C ILE A 25 8.82 21.97 5.56
N ASP A 26 9.15 21.87 6.84
CA ASP A 26 8.93 22.94 7.80
C ASP A 26 9.77 24.18 7.45
N GLU A 27 11.05 23.99 7.12
CA GLU A 27 11.95 25.09 6.72
C GLU A 27 11.56 25.72 5.37
N LEU A 28 11.17 24.92 4.38
CA LEU A 28 10.71 25.44 3.08
C LEU A 28 9.40 26.26 3.18
N ASN A 29 8.62 26.05 4.25
CA ASN A 29 7.40 26.82 4.54
C ASN A 29 7.62 27.90 5.62
N SER A 30 8.86 28.11 6.10
CA SER A 30 9.18 29.14 7.07
C SER A 30 9.46 30.49 6.38
N ASP A 31 9.34 31.58 7.15
CA ASP A 31 9.76 32.93 6.73
C ASP A 31 11.24 33.18 7.11
N ASP A 32 12.04 32.15 7.33
CA ASP A 32 13.41 32.28 7.76
C ASP A 32 14.31 32.77 6.62
N THR A 33 15.13 33.78 6.90
CA THR A 33 16.07 34.33 5.93
C THR A 33 17.27 33.43 5.65
N PHE A 34 17.47 32.44 6.50
CA PHE A 34 18.52 31.41 6.35
C PHE A 34 18.08 30.10 7.00
N PHE A 35 18.25 29.01 6.27
CA PHE A 35 18.22 27.67 6.85
C PHE A 35 19.24 26.74 6.19
N SER A 36 19.60 25.66 6.90
CA SER A 36 20.42 24.58 6.36
C SER A 36 19.90 23.25 6.90
N VAL A 37 19.40 22.40 6.04
CA VAL A 37 18.75 21.16 6.43
C VAL A 37 19.20 19.99 5.56
N ASN A 38 19.33 18.82 6.20
CA ASN A 38 19.50 17.56 5.50
C ASN A 38 18.12 17.09 5.01
N GLY A 39 17.92 17.02 3.69
CA GLY A 39 16.67 16.59 3.06
C GLY A 39 16.39 15.09 3.16
N GLY A 40 17.37 14.29 3.63
CA GLY A 40 17.26 12.84 3.72
C GLY A 40 17.49 12.13 2.41
N SER A 41 16.90 10.95 2.30
CA SER A 41 16.93 10.11 1.07
C SER A 41 15.51 9.75 0.66
N PRO A 42 14.74 10.73 0.14
CA PRO A 42 13.36 10.49 -0.28
C PRO A 42 13.30 9.46 -1.41
N ASN A 43 12.31 8.59 -1.33
CA ASN A 43 11.93 7.70 -2.41
C ASN A 43 10.42 7.84 -2.65
N VAL A 44 10.07 8.38 -3.81
CA VAL A 44 8.70 8.59 -4.26
C VAL A 44 8.45 7.68 -5.45
N VAL A 45 7.41 6.87 -5.39
CA VAL A 45 7.06 5.93 -6.46
C VAL A 45 5.56 6.02 -6.71
N SER A 46 5.19 6.17 -7.98
CA SER A 46 3.83 5.99 -8.48
C SER A 46 3.84 4.84 -9.48
N HIS A 47 2.98 3.85 -9.29
CA HIS A 47 2.88 2.69 -10.15
C HIS A 47 1.43 2.30 -10.36
N SER A 48 0.98 2.26 -11.62
CA SER A 48 -0.38 1.89 -12.03
C SER A 48 -0.31 0.78 -13.06
N TRP A 49 -1.22 -0.20 -12.95
CA TRP A 49 -1.30 -1.33 -13.88
C TRP A 49 -2.70 -1.92 -13.95
N GLY A 50 -2.98 -2.62 -15.05
CA GLY A 50 -4.12 -3.50 -15.19
C GLY A 50 -3.75 -4.96 -14.90
N GLU A 51 -4.68 -5.75 -14.42
CA GLU A 51 -4.49 -7.18 -14.23
C GLU A 51 -5.71 -8.00 -14.64
N ILE A 52 -5.42 -9.17 -15.21
CA ILE A 52 -6.38 -10.22 -15.48
C ILE A 52 -5.99 -11.42 -14.62
N GLY A 53 -6.87 -11.84 -13.73
CA GLY A 53 -6.58 -12.91 -12.76
C GLY A 53 -7.48 -14.13 -12.93
N LEU A 54 -6.87 -15.31 -12.76
CA LEU A 54 -7.56 -16.58 -12.65
C LEU A 54 -7.23 -17.21 -11.30
N SER A 55 -8.25 -17.34 -10.46
CA SER A 55 -8.13 -17.93 -9.12
C SER A 55 -8.73 -19.33 -9.10
N TYR A 56 -8.07 -20.24 -8.39
CA TYR A 56 -8.56 -21.57 -8.05
C TYR A 56 -8.41 -21.82 -6.57
N ALA A 57 -9.45 -22.33 -5.94
CA ALA A 57 -9.44 -22.71 -4.54
C ALA A 57 -10.06 -24.09 -4.33
N THR A 58 -9.53 -24.84 -3.37
CA THR A 58 -10.05 -26.17 -3.04
C THR A 58 -9.98 -26.47 -1.56
N VAL A 59 -10.85 -27.37 -1.12
CA VAL A 59 -10.80 -27.96 0.21
C VAL A 59 -9.74 -29.06 0.20
N LEU A 60 -8.66 -28.85 0.95
CA LEU A 60 -7.53 -29.78 1.08
C LEU A 60 -7.78 -30.84 2.15
N LEU A 61 -8.38 -30.45 3.28
CA LEU A 61 -8.74 -31.32 4.38
C LEU A 61 -10.13 -30.97 4.91
N ASN A 62 -10.97 -31.96 5.06
CA ASN A 62 -12.25 -31.84 5.75
C ASN A 62 -12.45 -33.11 6.59
N ASN A 63 -11.82 -33.11 7.75
CA ASN A 63 -11.88 -34.23 8.70
C ASN A 63 -12.49 -33.74 10.01
N LYS A 64 -13.81 -33.96 10.16
CA LYS A 64 -14.54 -33.63 11.39
C LYS A 64 -14.14 -32.28 12.00
N GLN A 65 -13.21 -32.29 12.96
CA GLN A 65 -12.77 -31.11 13.68
C GLN A 65 -11.81 -30.21 12.88
N HIS A 66 -11.21 -30.71 11.80
CA HIS A 66 -10.17 -30.04 11.04
C HIS A 66 -10.64 -29.73 9.62
N PHE A 67 -10.58 -28.47 9.26
CA PHE A 67 -10.95 -28.02 7.93
C PHE A 67 -9.84 -27.12 7.38
N LEU A 68 -9.29 -27.49 6.23
CA LEU A 68 -8.24 -26.75 5.55
C LEU A 68 -8.65 -26.50 4.10
N LYS A 69 -8.50 -25.28 3.64
CA LYS A 69 -8.62 -24.91 2.24
C LYS A 69 -7.41 -24.12 1.82
N GLY A 70 -7.08 -24.22 0.53
CA GLY A 70 -6.01 -23.44 -0.10
C GLY A 70 -6.47 -22.86 -1.42
N GLY A 71 -5.84 -21.78 -1.82
CA GLY A 71 -6.09 -21.09 -3.07
C GLY A 71 -4.82 -20.58 -3.72
N LEU A 72 -4.87 -20.47 -5.03
CA LEU A 72 -3.81 -19.95 -5.89
C LEU A 72 -4.45 -19.03 -6.94
N THR A 73 -3.80 -17.92 -7.24
CA THR A 73 -4.19 -17.00 -8.31
C THR A 73 -3.02 -16.76 -9.24
N PHE A 74 -3.25 -16.88 -10.53
CA PHE A 74 -2.33 -16.41 -11.57
C PHE A 74 -2.84 -15.11 -12.14
N LYS A 75 -1.93 -14.17 -12.40
CA LYS A 75 -2.22 -12.85 -12.93
C LYS A 75 -1.40 -12.59 -14.17
N TYR A 76 -2.03 -12.14 -15.24
CA TYR A 76 -1.38 -11.41 -16.31
C TYR A 76 -1.47 -9.92 -16.00
N LEU A 77 -0.35 -9.23 -16.16
CA LEU A 77 -0.20 -7.82 -15.78
C LEU A 77 0.09 -7.00 -17.02
N GLN A 78 -0.58 -5.87 -17.14
CA GLN A 78 -0.37 -4.88 -18.18
C GLN A 78 0.04 -3.58 -17.53
N GLY A 79 1.25 -3.09 -17.80
CA GLY A 79 1.77 -1.83 -17.29
C GLY A 79 0.95 -0.64 -17.79
N GLY A 80 0.74 0.30 -16.91
CA GLY A 80 0.27 1.64 -17.19
C GLY A 80 1.38 2.63 -16.84
N VAL A 81 1.07 3.63 -16.03
CA VAL A 81 2.05 4.64 -15.61
C VAL A 81 2.95 4.10 -14.50
N ASN A 82 4.25 4.26 -14.65
CA ASN A 82 5.20 4.16 -13.56
C ASN A 82 6.14 5.37 -13.57
N ALA A 83 6.25 6.05 -12.44
CA ALA A 83 7.19 7.14 -12.23
C ALA A 83 7.82 7.01 -10.85
N TYR A 84 9.08 7.40 -10.73
CA TYR A 84 9.77 7.44 -9.46
C TYR A 84 10.82 8.53 -9.40
N LEU A 85 11.07 9.00 -8.18
CA LEU A 85 12.12 9.93 -7.83
C LEU A 85 12.79 9.42 -6.55
N LYS A 86 14.11 9.27 -6.59
CA LYS A 86 14.91 8.89 -5.44
C LYS A 86 16.03 9.89 -5.22
N GLY A 87 16.06 10.48 -4.02
CA GLY A 87 17.18 11.28 -3.55
C GLY A 87 18.17 10.45 -2.75
N GLU A 88 19.45 10.80 -2.81
CA GLU A 88 20.52 10.23 -2.00
C GLU A 88 21.32 11.35 -1.37
N ASP A 89 21.37 11.36 -0.03
CA ASP A 89 22.11 12.35 0.77
C ASP A 89 21.78 13.82 0.40
N LEU A 90 20.48 14.08 0.15
CA LEU A 90 20.05 15.43 -0.21
C LEU A 90 20.24 16.39 0.95
N ALA A 91 20.78 17.58 0.65
CA ALA A 91 20.83 18.69 1.58
C ALA A 91 20.57 20.00 0.85
N VAL A 92 19.95 20.95 1.54
CA VAL A 92 19.62 22.27 1.03
C VAL A 92 20.03 23.31 2.05
N THR A 93 20.70 24.35 1.57
CA THR A 93 21.00 25.57 2.36
C THR A 93 20.40 26.75 1.62
N TYR A 94 19.50 27.46 2.27
CA TYR A 94 18.90 28.70 1.75
C TYR A 94 19.55 29.93 2.35
N ASN A 95 19.78 30.95 1.53
CA ASN A 95 20.20 32.27 1.94
C ASN A 95 19.36 33.32 1.20
N GLU A 96 18.58 34.08 1.97
CA GLU A 96 17.79 35.18 1.42
C GLU A 96 18.68 36.35 0.99
N ASN A 97 18.36 36.92 -0.15
CA ASN A 97 18.91 38.22 -0.56
C ASN A 97 17.91 39.31 -0.19
N LEU A 98 18.14 39.98 0.93
CA LEU A 98 17.26 41.02 1.47
C LEU A 98 17.10 42.25 0.53
N THR A 99 17.98 42.44 -0.46
CA THR A 99 17.91 43.54 -1.41
C THR A 99 17.11 43.20 -2.66
N ASN A 100 17.23 41.96 -3.12
CA ASN A 100 16.48 41.41 -4.27
C ASN A 100 16.15 39.95 -4.00
N PRO A 101 14.90 39.63 -3.57
CA PRO A 101 14.50 38.28 -3.22
C PRO A 101 14.68 37.25 -4.36
N GLU A 102 14.57 37.65 -5.64
CA GLU A 102 14.77 36.77 -6.80
C GLU A 102 16.22 36.22 -6.86
N LEU A 103 17.17 36.92 -6.26
CA LEU A 103 18.58 36.53 -6.16
C LEU A 103 18.90 35.73 -4.88
N SER A 104 17.88 35.39 -4.08
CA SER A 104 18.04 34.45 -2.97
C SER A 104 18.55 33.11 -3.50
N THR A 105 19.42 32.45 -2.74
CA THR A 105 20.16 31.29 -3.24
C THR A 105 19.81 30.01 -2.47
N TYR A 106 19.69 28.90 -3.20
CA TYR A 106 19.64 27.54 -2.68
C TYR A 106 20.91 26.80 -3.06
N THR A 107 21.73 26.48 -2.09
CA THR A 107 22.87 25.57 -2.28
C THR A 107 22.41 24.16 -2.04
N THR A 108 22.41 23.34 -3.08
CA THR A 108 21.94 21.96 -3.06
C THR A 108 23.12 20.99 -3.05
N LYS A 109 22.91 19.81 -2.46
CA LYS A 109 23.88 18.69 -2.44
C LYS A 109 23.17 17.35 -2.56
N GLY A 110 23.88 16.33 -3.07
CA GLY A 110 23.46 14.95 -3.17
C GLY A 110 23.28 14.48 -4.60
N ASN A 111 22.55 13.37 -4.74
CA ASN A 111 22.20 12.81 -6.03
C ASN A 111 20.69 12.64 -6.13
N LEU A 112 20.16 12.78 -7.34
CA LEU A 112 18.77 12.57 -7.65
C LEU A 112 18.65 11.58 -8.80
N ILE A 113 17.84 10.54 -8.63
CA ILE A 113 17.51 9.57 -9.67
C ILE A 113 16.02 9.77 -9.98
N PHE A 114 15.75 10.02 -11.23
CA PHE A 114 14.39 10.19 -11.73
C PHE A 114 14.13 9.24 -12.89
N GLY A 115 12.95 8.67 -12.97
CA GLY A 115 12.58 7.80 -14.07
C GLY A 115 11.08 7.63 -14.18
N GLY A 116 10.66 7.32 -15.39
CA GLY A 116 9.24 7.13 -15.68
C GLY A 116 8.98 6.41 -17.00
N SER A 117 7.77 5.86 -17.14
CA SER A 117 7.26 5.39 -18.42
C SER A 117 7.11 6.57 -19.40
N GLU A 118 7.15 6.29 -20.69
CA GLU A 118 7.06 7.32 -21.74
C GLU A 118 5.79 8.16 -21.62
N ASP A 119 4.69 7.54 -21.22
CA ASP A 119 3.41 8.21 -21.03
C ASP A 119 3.42 9.24 -19.91
N TYR A 120 4.31 9.10 -18.91
CA TYR A 120 4.44 10.08 -17.83
C TYR A 120 5.04 11.41 -18.33
N GLN A 121 5.90 11.37 -19.33
CA GLN A 121 6.55 12.56 -19.89
C GLN A 121 5.64 13.30 -20.90
N ASN A 122 4.69 12.59 -21.51
CA ASN A 122 3.84 13.12 -22.59
C ASN A 122 2.38 13.31 -22.19
N SER A 123 1.96 12.90 -20.99
CA SER A 123 0.55 12.92 -20.64
C SER A 123 0.11 14.29 -20.09
N SER A 124 -0.73 14.95 -20.86
CA SER A 124 -1.83 15.73 -20.30
C SER A 124 -2.72 14.76 -19.50
N SER A 125 -3.14 15.15 -18.31
CA SER A 125 -3.76 14.35 -17.24
C SER A 125 -5.02 13.53 -17.61
N ASP A 126 -5.45 13.52 -18.84
CA ASP A 126 -6.74 13.00 -19.29
C ASP A 126 -6.70 11.66 -20.02
N ASP A 127 -5.53 11.18 -20.46
CA ASP A 127 -5.40 9.95 -21.24
C ASP A 127 -4.55 8.91 -20.50
N PHE A 128 -5.18 8.09 -19.66
CA PHE A 128 -4.55 6.91 -19.09
C PHE A 128 -4.55 5.77 -20.12
N GLU A 129 -3.42 5.50 -20.73
CA GLU A 129 -3.24 4.38 -21.65
C GLU A 129 -2.40 3.25 -21.01
N PHE A 130 -2.74 2.01 -21.35
CA PHE A 130 -1.90 0.86 -21.03
C PHE A 130 -0.86 0.68 -22.12
N ASP A 131 0.43 0.71 -21.78
CA ASP A 131 1.51 0.42 -22.72
C ASP A 131 1.51 -1.08 -23.09
N PRO A 132 1.19 -1.45 -24.34
CA PRO A 132 1.18 -2.86 -24.75
C PRO A 132 2.53 -3.55 -24.64
N ALA A 133 3.63 -2.80 -24.65
CA ALA A 133 5.00 -3.32 -24.53
C ALA A 133 5.38 -3.63 -23.08
N SER A 134 4.66 -3.06 -22.11
CA SER A 134 4.95 -3.21 -20.68
C SER A 134 4.03 -4.26 -20.06
N SER A 135 4.54 -5.47 -19.85
CA SER A 135 3.75 -6.60 -19.33
C SER A 135 4.49 -7.43 -18.31
N GLY A 136 3.77 -8.31 -17.63
CA GLY A 136 4.35 -9.19 -16.64
C GLY A 136 3.38 -10.22 -16.09
N PHE A 137 3.83 -10.94 -15.07
CA PHE A 137 3.03 -11.97 -14.40
C PHE A 137 3.11 -11.83 -12.90
N GLY A 138 2.03 -12.24 -12.24
CA GLY A 138 1.95 -12.28 -10.80
C GLY A 138 1.27 -13.53 -10.27
N VAL A 139 1.54 -13.84 -9.00
CA VAL A 139 0.96 -15.00 -8.32
C VAL A 139 0.56 -14.60 -6.89
N ASP A 140 -0.62 -15.09 -6.46
CA ASP A 140 -1.02 -15.07 -5.05
C ASP A 140 -1.28 -16.50 -4.60
N PHE A 141 -0.99 -16.81 -3.34
CA PHE A 141 -1.40 -18.06 -2.74
C PHE A 141 -1.76 -17.88 -1.27
N GLY A 142 -2.59 -18.78 -0.76
CA GLY A 142 -2.98 -18.71 0.65
C GLY A 142 -3.68 -19.96 1.14
N PHE A 143 -3.70 -20.09 2.45
CA PHE A 143 -4.32 -21.18 3.17
C PHE A 143 -5.19 -20.64 4.29
N GLN A 144 -6.28 -21.34 4.56
CA GLN A 144 -7.15 -21.09 5.70
C GLN A 144 -7.47 -22.41 6.40
N TYR A 145 -7.09 -22.46 7.66
CA TYR A 145 -7.39 -23.57 8.58
C TYR A 145 -8.46 -23.17 9.57
N GLU A 146 -9.38 -24.10 9.87
CA GLU A 146 -10.40 -23.95 10.90
C GLU A 146 -10.38 -25.17 11.82
N TRP A 147 -10.28 -24.91 13.12
CA TRP A 147 -10.53 -25.89 14.16
C TRP A 147 -11.97 -25.80 14.63
N ARG A 148 -12.69 -26.91 14.50
CA ARG A 148 -14.13 -27.05 14.75
C ARG A 148 -14.40 -28.13 15.78
N PRO A 149 -14.08 -27.94 17.08
CA PRO A 149 -14.20 -28.99 18.11
C PRO A 149 -15.64 -29.48 18.24
N ASP A 150 -16.61 -28.61 18.03
CA ASP A 150 -18.05 -28.90 18.14
C ASP A 150 -18.69 -29.27 16.80
N TYR A 151 -17.95 -29.89 15.86
CA TYR A 151 -18.45 -30.17 14.50
C TYR A 151 -19.77 -31.01 14.51
N ASP A 152 -19.96 -31.89 15.51
CA ASP A 152 -21.17 -32.74 15.65
C ASP A 152 -22.44 -31.91 15.86
N LYS A 153 -22.34 -30.71 16.43
CA LYS A 153 -23.51 -29.82 16.63
C LYS A 153 -24.05 -29.28 15.30
N TYR A 154 -23.24 -29.31 14.25
CA TYR A 154 -23.55 -28.79 12.92
C TYR A 154 -23.74 -29.89 11.88
N ASP A 155 -23.92 -31.14 12.32
CA ASP A 155 -24.15 -32.28 11.45
C ASP A 155 -25.55 -32.18 10.85
N LEU A 156 -25.62 -31.97 9.54
CA LEU A 156 -26.89 -31.85 8.80
C LEU A 156 -27.75 -33.11 8.85
N SER A 157 -27.13 -34.28 9.05
CA SER A 157 -27.89 -35.57 9.18
C SER A 157 -28.70 -35.65 10.46
N LYS A 158 -28.31 -34.84 11.48
CA LYS A 158 -28.97 -34.74 12.79
C LYS A 158 -29.85 -33.50 12.91
N ALA A 159 -29.82 -32.59 11.90
CA ALA A 159 -30.57 -31.34 11.91
C ALA A 159 -32.08 -31.61 11.79
N LYS A 160 -32.89 -30.95 12.63
CA LYS A 160 -34.34 -30.95 12.46
C LYS A 160 -34.73 -30.15 11.22
N PRO A 161 -35.85 -30.46 10.54
CA PRO A 161 -36.27 -29.74 9.33
C PRO A 161 -36.45 -28.23 9.48
N LYS A 162 -36.62 -27.73 10.72
CA LYS A 162 -36.71 -26.28 11.04
C LYS A 162 -35.37 -25.61 11.30
N ASP A 163 -34.29 -26.37 11.49
CA ASP A 163 -32.95 -25.82 11.70
C ASP A 163 -32.38 -25.45 10.33
N ASN A 164 -32.40 -24.18 10.01
CA ASN A 164 -32.02 -23.62 8.73
C ASN A 164 -30.51 -23.84 8.42
N ASN A 165 -30.17 -25.13 8.28
CA ASN A 165 -28.91 -25.69 7.75
C ASN A 165 -27.60 -25.12 8.33
N PHE A 166 -27.64 -24.45 9.49
CA PHE A 166 -26.46 -23.88 10.16
C PHE A 166 -25.58 -22.98 9.24
N LYS A 167 -26.14 -22.49 8.13
CA LYS A 167 -25.40 -21.70 7.13
C LYS A 167 -24.96 -20.36 7.68
N ASP A 168 -25.75 -19.79 8.60
CA ASP A 168 -25.55 -18.46 9.17
C ASP A 168 -24.68 -18.50 10.45
N LEU A 169 -24.10 -19.65 10.80
CA LEU A 169 -23.30 -19.78 12.03
C LEU A 169 -21.83 -20.01 11.75
N ASN A 170 -20.98 -19.32 12.51
CA ASN A 170 -19.56 -19.61 12.56
C ASN A 170 -19.35 -20.97 13.26
N LYS A 171 -18.72 -21.93 12.57
CA LYS A 171 -18.55 -23.31 13.05
C LYS A 171 -17.19 -23.53 13.71
N TYR A 172 -16.27 -22.60 13.56
CA TYR A 172 -14.92 -22.71 14.10
C TYR A 172 -14.83 -22.18 15.54
N LYS A 173 -13.97 -22.79 16.31
CA LYS A 173 -13.46 -22.27 17.57
C LYS A 173 -12.24 -21.37 17.33
N LEU A 174 -11.40 -21.78 16.37
CA LEU A 174 -10.23 -21.05 15.91
C LEU A 174 -10.18 -21.13 14.38
N ARG A 175 -9.92 -19.99 13.74
CA ARG A 175 -9.63 -19.87 12.31
C ARG A 175 -8.30 -19.16 12.14
N VAL A 176 -7.42 -19.73 11.35
CA VAL A 176 -6.11 -19.15 11.01
C VAL A 176 -6.02 -19.07 9.50
N GLY A 177 -5.67 -17.92 9.00
CA GLY A 177 -5.39 -17.65 7.59
C GLY A 177 -3.99 -17.11 7.41
N ILE A 178 -3.32 -17.54 6.34
CA ILE A 178 -2.05 -16.97 5.89
C ILE A 178 -2.08 -16.91 4.37
N SER A 179 -1.63 -15.80 3.81
CA SER A 179 -1.49 -15.64 2.36
C SER A 179 -0.35 -14.73 2.00
N VAL A 180 0.22 -14.96 0.82
CA VAL A 180 1.16 -14.05 0.18
C VAL A 180 0.52 -13.63 -1.14
N THR A 181 0.49 -12.32 -1.36
CA THR A 181 -0.10 -11.70 -2.55
C THR A 181 0.91 -10.90 -3.33
N ASP A 182 0.62 -10.69 -4.61
CA ASP A 182 1.38 -9.78 -5.49
C ASP A 182 2.85 -10.17 -5.66
N ILE A 183 3.14 -11.47 -5.71
CA ILE A 183 4.47 -11.94 -6.11
C ILE A 183 4.58 -11.84 -7.62
N GLY A 184 5.38 -10.91 -8.11
CA GLY A 184 5.53 -10.68 -9.55
C GLY A 184 6.11 -9.32 -9.88
N SER A 185 6.17 -9.03 -11.16
CA SER A 185 6.74 -7.79 -11.69
C SER A 185 6.23 -7.50 -13.09
N ILE A 186 6.40 -6.26 -13.50
CA ILE A 186 6.15 -5.76 -14.86
C ILE A 186 7.47 -5.28 -15.43
N ASP A 187 7.78 -5.69 -16.65
CA ASP A 187 8.93 -5.20 -17.41
C ASP A 187 8.47 -4.02 -18.28
N TYR A 188 9.02 -2.84 -18.00
CA TYR A 188 8.78 -1.61 -18.77
C TYR A 188 9.91 -1.41 -19.77
N THR A 189 9.65 -1.59 -21.06
CA THR A 189 10.65 -1.49 -22.13
C THR A 189 10.94 -0.04 -22.53
N ASN A 190 9.93 0.84 -22.50
CA ASN A 190 9.98 2.23 -22.94
C ASN A 190 10.12 3.22 -21.74
N LYS A 191 10.93 2.84 -20.76
CA LYS A 191 11.12 3.64 -19.57
C LYS A 191 12.47 4.33 -19.60
N THR A 192 12.50 5.64 -19.30
CA THR A 192 13.74 6.38 -19.13
C THR A 192 14.12 6.47 -17.65
N ARG A 193 15.42 6.48 -17.41
CA ARG A 193 16.02 6.67 -16.09
C ARG A 193 17.24 7.57 -16.21
N ASP A 194 17.19 8.71 -15.55
CA ASP A 194 18.31 9.64 -15.48
C ASP A 194 18.74 9.85 -14.03
N ALA A 195 20.02 9.99 -13.82
CA ALA A 195 20.60 10.35 -12.54
C ALA A 195 21.37 11.66 -12.66
N TYR A 196 21.22 12.51 -11.66
CA TYR A 196 21.83 13.83 -11.60
C TYR A 196 22.65 13.98 -10.33
N ASN A 197 23.83 14.58 -10.47
CA ASN A 197 24.52 15.16 -9.35
C ASN A 197 23.93 16.56 -9.12
N VAL A 198 23.24 16.75 -7.99
CA VAL A 198 22.55 18.00 -7.67
C VAL A 198 23.38 18.91 -6.77
N ASN A 199 24.72 18.78 -6.80
CA ASN A 199 25.61 19.72 -6.14
C ASN A 199 25.68 21.00 -6.95
N GLY A 200 25.10 22.08 -6.43
CA GLY A 200 25.04 23.35 -7.16
C GLY A 200 24.47 24.48 -6.33
N VAL A 201 24.39 25.64 -6.96
CA VAL A 201 23.71 26.83 -6.44
C VAL A 201 22.73 27.30 -7.49
N ILE A 202 21.46 27.42 -7.10
CA ILE A 202 20.37 27.96 -7.92
C ILE A 202 19.76 29.15 -7.20
N THR A 203 19.14 30.06 -7.94
CA THR A 203 18.46 31.23 -7.39
C THR A 203 16.95 30.98 -7.27
N GLN A 204 16.27 31.85 -6.53
CA GLN A 204 14.80 31.84 -6.48
C GLN A 204 14.20 32.02 -7.88
N ASP A 205 14.76 32.97 -8.67
CA ASP A 205 14.38 33.20 -10.04
C ASP A 205 14.42 31.92 -10.92
N ASN A 206 15.48 31.12 -10.77
CA ASN A 206 15.58 29.85 -11.50
C ASN A 206 14.47 28.83 -11.10
N ILE A 207 14.00 28.88 -9.85
CA ILE A 207 12.90 28.04 -9.36
C ILE A 207 11.56 28.57 -9.87
N ASP A 208 11.38 29.88 -9.86
CA ASP A 208 10.15 30.55 -10.29
C ASP A 208 9.90 30.39 -11.80
N GLU A 209 10.98 30.27 -12.59
CA GLU A 209 10.94 30.00 -14.04
C GLU A 209 10.80 28.51 -14.39
N MET A 210 10.67 27.62 -13.38
CA MET A 210 10.57 26.18 -13.61
C MET A 210 9.18 25.80 -14.14
N ASP A 211 9.08 25.50 -15.43
CA ASP A 211 7.88 24.96 -16.06
C ASP A 211 7.84 23.42 -15.98
N ASP A 212 8.99 22.76 -16.12
CA ASP A 212 9.14 21.30 -16.09
C ASP A 212 10.38 20.87 -15.29
N LEU A 213 10.21 19.86 -14.44
CA LEU A 213 11.29 19.36 -13.57
C LEU A 213 12.45 18.76 -14.37
N TYR A 214 12.16 18.07 -15.49
CA TYR A 214 13.19 17.41 -16.29
C TYR A 214 14.08 18.44 -17.00
N ASP A 215 13.48 19.47 -17.59
CA ASP A 215 14.19 20.57 -18.24
C ASP A 215 15.00 21.39 -17.22
N PHE A 216 14.44 21.61 -16.05
CA PHE A 216 15.14 22.26 -14.94
C PHE A 216 16.39 21.49 -14.51
N LEU A 217 16.27 20.17 -14.29
CA LEU A 217 17.41 19.32 -13.92
C LEU A 217 18.49 19.29 -15.01
N ASN A 218 18.11 19.24 -16.28
CA ASN A 218 19.05 19.26 -17.39
C ASN A 218 19.76 20.61 -17.55
N THR A 219 19.11 21.72 -17.16
CA THR A 219 19.67 23.08 -17.28
C THR A 219 20.67 23.38 -16.18
N TYR A 220 20.33 23.04 -14.93
CA TYR A 220 21.07 23.48 -13.75
C TYR A 220 21.99 22.43 -13.14
N TYR A 221 21.82 21.14 -13.48
CA TYR A 221 22.57 20.05 -12.86
C TYR A 221 23.26 19.13 -13.86
N THR A 222 24.23 18.37 -13.37
CA THR A 222 25.00 17.46 -14.21
C THR A 222 24.35 16.09 -14.25
N LYS A 223 23.90 15.67 -15.44
CA LYS A 223 23.44 14.31 -15.69
C LYS A 223 24.61 13.33 -15.61
N THR A 224 24.51 12.32 -14.75
CA THR A 224 25.58 11.34 -14.50
C THR A 224 25.30 9.99 -15.13
N VAL A 225 24.04 9.58 -15.22
CA VAL A 225 23.61 8.30 -15.81
C VAL A 225 22.35 8.54 -16.63
N SER A 226 22.27 7.88 -17.78
CA SER A 226 21.04 7.73 -18.55
C SER A 226 20.84 6.25 -18.90
N GLY A 227 19.61 5.76 -18.82
CA GLY A 227 19.29 4.38 -19.11
C GLY A 227 17.86 4.20 -19.57
N THR A 228 17.58 3.06 -20.18
CA THR A 228 16.24 2.70 -20.65
C THR A 228 15.84 1.31 -20.12
N GLY A 229 14.53 1.12 -19.97
CA GLY A 229 13.96 -0.12 -19.48
C GLY A 229 14.13 -0.28 -17.96
N ASP A 230 13.12 -0.84 -17.32
CA ASP A 230 13.19 -1.14 -15.89
C ASP A 230 12.17 -2.23 -15.53
N LYS A 231 12.49 -2.98 -14.50
CA LYS A 231 11.61 -3.99 -13.94
C LYS A 231 11.01 -3.48 -12.64
N VAL A 232 9.68 -3.42 -12.57
CA VAL A 232 8.95 -2.93 -11.40
C VAL A 232 8.28 -4.10 -10.71
N ASN A 233 8.66 -4.36 -9.47
CA ASN A 233 8.04 -5.39 -8.66
C ASN A 233 6.64 -4.95 -8.21
N LEU A 234 5.72 -5.90 -8.12
CA LEU A 234 4.44 -5.67 -7.46
C LEU A 234 4.63 -5.46 -5.95
N PRO A 235 3.69 -4.80 -5.26
CA PRO A 235 3.75 -4.58 -3.80
C PRO A 235 3.46 -5.88 -3.03
N SER A 236 4.38 -6.84 -3.11
CA SER A 236 4.26 -8.15 -2.47
C SER A 236 4.03 -8.03 -0.98
N ALA A 237 3.06 -8.78 -0.47
CA ALA A 237 2.64 -8.69 0.93
C ALA A 237 2.31 -10.05 1.55
N LEU A 238 2.65 -10.18 2.83
CA LEU A 238 2.22 -11.27 3.70
C LEU A 238 1.01 -10.81 4.51
N HIS A 239 -0.07 -11.61 4.46
CA HIS A 239 -1.27 -11.41 5.28
C HIS A 239 -1.43 -12.59 6.23
N ALA A 240 -1.63 -12.30 7.51
CA ALA A 240 -1.88 -13.29 8.54
C ALA A 240 -3.13 -12.91 9.34
N ASN A 241 -3.99 -13.88 9.61
CA ASN A 241 -5.22 -13.67 10.34
C ASN A 241 -5.48 -14.81 11.31
N VAL A 242 -5.84 -14.46 12.55
CA VAL A 242 -6.28 -15.40 13.57
C VAL A 242 -7.62 -14.90 14.13
N ASP A 243 -8.66 -15.70 14.04
CA ASP A 243 -9.99 -15.38 14.55
C ASP A 243 -10.41 -16.45 15.58
N TRP A 244 -10.50 -16.05 16.83
CA TRP A 244 -10.80 -16.93 17.95
C TRP A 244 -12.20 -16.65 18.51
N ASN A 245 -13.06 -17.65 18.46
CA ASN A 245 -14.31 -17.64 19.18
C ASN A 245 -14.05 -17.96 20.67
N ILE A 246 -13.92 -16.93 21.50
CA ILE A 246 -13.60 -17.05 22.92
C ILE A 246 -14.75 -17.76 23.63
N HIS A 247 -15.98 -17.25 23.46
CA HIS A 247 -17.17 -17.82 24.08
C HIS A 247 -18.44 -17.38 23.34
N ASN A 248 -19.22 -18.34 22.85
CA ASN A 248 -20.51 -18.11 22.16
C ASN A 248 -20.42 -17.05 21.05
N LYS A 249 -20.78 -15.81 21.37
CA LYS A 249 -20.90 -14.66 20.47
C LYS A 249 -19.71 -13.70 20.55
N PHE A 250 -18.75 -13.98 21.43
CA PHE A 250 -17.56 -13.17 21.61
C PHE A 250 -16.37 -13.73 20.85
N TYR A 251 -15.77 -12.90 20.04
CA TYR A 251 -14.62 -13.20 19.19
C TYR A 251 -13.48 -12.23 19.45
N LEU A 252 -12.29 -12.70 19.24
CA LEU A 252 -11.08 -11.88 19.18
C LEU A 252 -10.37 -12.17 17.87
N ASN A 253 -10.19 -11.17 17.06
CA ASN A 253 -9.47 -11.25 15.80
C ASN A 253 -8.13 -10.54 15.91
N LEU A 254 -7.05 -11.19 15.47
CA LEU A 254 -5.73 -10.63 15.24
C LEU A 254 -5.47 -10.69 13.74
N ASN A 255 -5.15 -9.55 13.14
CA ASN A 255 -4.79 -9.44 11.73
C ASN A 255 -3.46 -8.73 11.59
N GLY A 256 -2.64 -9.15 10.64
CA GLY A 256 -1.38 -8.51 10.31
C GLY A 256 -1.17 -8.50 8.80
N ASP A 257 -0.75 -7.36 8.29
CA ASP A 257 -0.38 -7.13 6.89
C ASP A 257 1.04 -6.59 6.85
N PHE A 258 1.93 -7.27 6.14
CA PHE A 258 3.37 -6.97 6.14
C PHE A 258 3.87 -6.88 4.70
N SER A 259 4.51 -5.77 4.36
CA SER A 259 5.20 -5.62 3.08
C SER A 259 6.38 -6.58 3.01
N LEU A 260 6.48 -7.28 1.89
CA LEU A 260 7.64 -8.11 1.53
C LEU A 260 8.58 -7.36 0.57
N THR A 261 8.20 -6.14 0.18
CA THR A 261 8.99 -5.25 -0.68
C THR A 261 9.66 -4.19 0.15
N ASP A 262 10.94 -3.96 -0.08
CA ASP A 262 11.67 -2.83 0.50
C ASP A 262 11.28 -1.54 -0.26
N LYS A 263 10.63 -0.63 0.46
CA LYS A 263 10.17 0.67 -0.07
C LYS A 263 11.28 1.71 -0.21
N SER A 264 12.47 1.45 0.34
CA SER A 264 13.63 2.36 0.29
C SER A 264 14.51 2.18 -0.95
N ILE A 265 14.39 1.05 -1.64
CA ILE A 265 15.13 0.80 -2.88
C ILE A 265 14.55 1.60 -4.04
N LEU A 266 15.38 1.82 -5.06
CA LEU A 266 14.96 2.49 -6.29
C LEU A 266 13.71 1.82 -6.87
N ASN A 267 12.67 2.61 -7.13
CA ASN A 267 11.38 2.13 -7.65
C ASN A 267 10.73 1.03 -6.79
N GLY A 268 11.08 0.99 -5.50
CA GLY A 268 10.47 0.08 -4.53
C GLY A 268 9.08 0.56 -4.14
N ASN A 269 8.08 -0.31 -4.34
CA ASN A 269 6.73 -0.04 -3.89
C ASN A 269 6.24 -1.15 -2.95
N GLY A 270 5.36 -0.81 -2.01
CA GLY A 270 4.87 -1.76 -1.02
C GLY A 270 3.64 -1.24 -0.29
N ILE A 271 3.02 -2.12 0.48
CA ILE A 271 1.93 -1.74 1.39
C ILE A 271 2.50 -1.16 2.69
N GLY A 272 1.70 -0.37 3.41
CA GLY A 272 1.99 -0.03 4.81
C GLY A 272 1.84 -1.25 5.71
N ASN A 273 2.80 -1.48 6.61
CA ASN A 273 2.71 -2.55 7.61
C ASN A 273 1.62 -2.21 8.62
N SER A 274 0.82 -3.19 8.99
CA SER A 274 -0.24 -3.01 10.00
C SER A 274 -0.45 -4.26 10.85
N ILE A 275 -0.84 -4.04 12.11
CA ILE A 275 -1.35 -5.07 13.00
C ILE A 275 -2.63 -4.56 13.63
N SER A 276 -3.67 -5.39 13.69
CA SER A 276 -4.91 -5.04 14.35
C SER A 276 -5.39 -6.14 15.30
N LEU A 277 -5.89 -5.72 16.46
CA LEU A 277 -6.56 -6.57 17.44
C LEU A 277 -8.00 -6.09 17.57
N THR A 278 -8.97 -6.97 17.27
CA THR A 278 -10.37 -6.59 17.19
C THR A 278 -11.23 -7.51 18.06
N PRO A 279 -11.57 -7.14 19.30
CA PRO A 279 -12.66 -7.76 20.03
C PRO A 279 -14.00 -7.49 19.32
N ARG A 280 -14.83 -8.53 19.21
CA ARG A 280 -16.07 -8.51 18.48
C ARG A 280 -17.17 -9.29 19.19
N TYR A 281 -18.34 -8.67 19.33
CA TYR A 281 -19.58 -9.35 19.67
C TYR A 281 -20.40 -9.54 18.40
N GLU A 282 -20.76 -10.78 18.09
CA GLU A 282 -21.42 -11.13 16.82
C GLU A 282 -22.62 -12.04 17.04
N THR A 283 -23.74 -11.65 16.43
CA THR A 283 -24.96 -12.45 16.30
C THR A 283 -25.41 -12.50 14.84
N LYS A 284 -26.46 -13.24 14.54
CA LYS A 284 -27.02 -13.30 13.17
C LYS A 284 -27.35 -11.91 12.61
N TRP A 285 -27.93 -11.02 13.42
CA TRP A 285 -28.43 -9.71 12.96
C TRP A 285 -27.62 -8.51 13.44
N PHE A 286 -26.74 -8.71 14.40
CA PHE A 286 -26.02 -7.63 15.05
C PHE A 286 -24.55 -7.99 15.23
N THR A 287 -23.67 -7.07 14.90
CA THR A 287 -22.24 -7.16 15.20
C THR A 287 -21.75 -5.81 15.71
N PHE A 288 -21.00 -5.84 16.80
CA PHE A 288 -20.26 -4.68 17.32
C PHE A 288 -18.80 -5.06 17.48
N SER A 289 -17.89 -4.20 17.01
CA SER A 289 -16.46 -4.41 17.18
C SER A 289 -15.70 -3.13 17.48
N VAL A 290 -14.57 -3.28 18.17
CA VAL A 290 -13.66 -2.19 18.56
C VAL A 290 -12.25 -2.55 18.09
N PRO A 291 -11.90 -2.27 16.82
CA PRO A 291 -10.54 -2.50 16.35
C PRO A 291 -9.53 -1.55 16.99
N VAL A 292 -8.42 -2.11 17.47
CA VAL A 292 -7.20 -1.40 17.84
C VAL A 292 -6.19 -1.71 16.75
N ASN A 293 -5.83 -0.69 15.97
CA ASN A 293 -4.94 -0.83 14.82
C ASN A 293 -3.62 -0.11 15.12
N HIS A 294 -2.51 -0.74 14.80
CA HIS A 294 -1.21 -0.09 14.74
C HIS A 294 -0.72 -0.12 13.29
N MET A 295 -0.53 1.06 12.71
CA MET A 295 -0.12 1.22 11.32
C MET A 295 1.24 1.92 11.26
N GLU A 296 2.09 1.51 10.33
CA GLU A 296 3.47 1.96 10.15
C GLU A 296 3.62 3.49 10.15
N TYR A 297 2.72 4.20 9.46
CA TYR A 297 2.84 5.66 9.30
C TYR A 297 1.83 6.47 10.14
N SER A 298 0.78 5.84 10.62
CA SER A 298 -0.30 6.53 11.36
C SER A 298 -0.33 6.22 12.84
N GLY A 299 0.58 5.33 13.32
CA GLY A 299 0.66 4.92 14.72
C GLY A 299 -0.56 4.10 15.15
N THR A 300 -0.90 4.20 16.45
CA THR A 300 -1.99 3.42 17.04
C THR A 300 -3.31 4.20 17.00
N GLN A 301 -4.33 3.56 16.45
CA GLN A 301 -5.68 4.10 16.33
C GLN A 301 -6.69 3.10 16.89
N VAL A 302 -7.75 3.63 17.50
CA VAL A 302 -8.87 2.84 18.03
C VAL A 302 -10.13 3.25 17.29
N GLY A 303 -10.77 2.27 16.70
CA GLY A 303 -12.00 2.45 15.94
C GLY A 303 -13.21 1.81 16.58
N THR A 304 -14.32 1.90 15.88
CA THR A 304 -15.54 1.17 16.22
C THR A 304 -16.31 0.83 14.97
N SER A 305 -17.03 -0.29 15.00
CA SER A 305 -17.95 -0.65 13.93
C SER A 305 -19.21 -1.31 14.44
N LEU A 306 -20.29 -1.09 13.71
CA LEU A 306 -21.61 -1.59 14.00
C LEU A 306 -22.24 -2.17 12.73
N ARG A 307 -22.78 -3.39 12.82
CA ARG A 307 -23.62 -3.99 11.78
C ARG A 307 -25.00 -4.30 12.37
N VAL A 308 -26.06 -3.85 11.69
CA VAL A 308 -27.45 -4.20 11.99
C VAL A 308 -28.12 -4.71 10.73
N GLY A 309 -28.41 -6.00 10.69
CA GLY A 309 -28.91 -6.66 9.47
C GLY A 309 -27.93 -6.50 8.31
N PRO A 310 -28.37 -5.91 7.17
CA PRO A 310 -27.51 -5.66 6.00
C PRO A 310 -26.70 -4.37 6.09
N VAL A 311 -27.00 -3.48 7.05
CA VAL A 311 -26.33 -2.17 7.18
C VAL A 311 -25.09 -2.30 8.04
N PHE A 312 -23.98 -1.75 7.55
CA PHE A 312 -22.69 -1.68 8.26
C PHE A 312 -22.19 -0.24 8.28
N VAL A 313 -21.74 0.22 9.45
CA VAL A 313 -21.09 1.52 9.65
C VAL A 313 -19.88 1.32 10.54
N GLY A 314 -18.75 1.91 10.19
CA GLY A 314 -17.54 1.81 11.00
C GLY A 314 -16.46 2.78 10.57
N SER A 315 -15.52 3.02 11.48
CA SER A 315 -14.31 3.80 11.25
C SER A 315 -13.17 3.18 12.04
N SER A 316 -11.99 3.12 11.46
CA SER A 316 -10.77 2.58 12.09
C SER A 316 -10.18 3.50 13.16
N SER A 317 -10.58 4.79 13.21
CA SER A 317 -10.01 5.82 14.10
C SER A 317 -11.04 6.63 14.87
N ALA A 318 -12.33 6.28 14.81
CA ALA A 318 -13.40 7.08 15.40
C ALA A 318 -13.20 7.41 16.89
N LEU A 319 -12.77 6.44 17.69
CA LEU A 319 -12.55 6.65 19.12
C LEU A 319 -11.27 7.46 19.38
N THR A 320 -10.20 7.21 18.62
CA THR A 320 -8.99 8.04 18.72
C THR A 320 -9.31 9.50 18.44
N ASN A 321 -10.03 9.79 17.35
CA ASN A 321 -10.37 11.16 16.98
C ASN A 321 -11.34 11.83 17.96
N LEU A 322 -12.24 11.04 18.57
CA LEU A 322 -13.20 11.56 19.55
C LEU A 322 -12.51 12.00 20.87
N PHE A 323 -11.46 11.29 21.27
CA PHE A 323 -10.76 11.53 22.54
C PHE A 323 -9.42 12.28 22.37
N SER A 324 -8.97 12.51 21.15
CA SER A 324 -7.78 13.32 20.87
C SER A 324 -8.13 14.80 20.94
N SER A 325 -7.48 15.55 21.84
CA SER A 325 -7.61 17.01 21.92
C SER A 325 -6.92 17.75 20.76
N ASN A 326 -6.15 17.04 19.92
CA ASN A 326 -5.40 17.57 18.77
C ASN A 326 -5.91 16.93 17.47
N SER A 327 -7.17 17.16 17.12
CA SER A 327 -7.62 16.97 15.74
C SER A 327 -7.08 18.13 14.89
N LYS A 328 -5.81 18.07 14.49
CA LYS A 328 -5.35 18.83 13.32
C LYS A 328 -5.93 18.14 12.10
N ALA A 329 -6.92 18.80 11.47
CA ALA A 329 -7.44 18.46 10.17
C ALA A 329 -6.35 18.67 9.11
#